data_1b097e28256f50c66f05ffb8c39cb824
#
_entry.id   1b097e28256f50c66f05ffb8c39cb824
#
_cell.length_a   1.000
_cell.length_b   1.000
_cell.length_c   1.000
_cell.angle_alpha   90.00
_cell.angle_beta   90.00
_cell.angle_gamma   90.00
#
_symmetry.space_group_name_H-M   'P 1'
#
loop_
_entity.id
_entity.type
_entity.pdbx_description
1 polymer ?
#
loop_
_entity_poly.entity_id
_entity_poly.type
_entity_poly.pdbx_seq_one_letter_code
_entity_poly.pdbx_strand_id
1 'polypeptide(L)'
;MSPLLLTLLVISLVGTLTAFLLNTFIILGTGRSFFSGAKTNRVNLIHLLIGFTNILMQCVMTTDNISFCFPEFYDSIYRIVTFPIMSFTRFSYWLMAWLCACYCTNITRFNHRIFIFIKKVISNFLPHLLLLSGIASLGLSLVHFYHVMSYSWKDSVEGAFNTSEMSQPDKFFTFPQILFISVDFNFSFIIIVTSLVVTVSSLLTHIWNMNKADSDIKQNIQVHVNAARTMMLLLLLSLAFYISSIFNVTVRYNLENLTSVVCWVLLTMFPTAEGAILIQASPKLRNMLLTWLSDGRLVGCGK
;
A
#
# COMPACT_ATOMS: atom_id res chain seq x y z
N MET A 1 -19.74 3.17 -25.01
CA MET A 1 -19.06 3.31 -23.69
C MET A 1 -19.92 4.20 -22.83
N SER A 2 -20.31 3.75 -21.63
CA SER A 2 -21.13 4.57 -20.74
C SER A 2 -20.33 5.80 -20.25
N PRO A 3 -20.95 6.96 -20.01
CA PRO A 3 -20.26 8.15 -19.51
C PRO A 3 -19.53 7.88 -18.19
N LEU A 4 -20.06 6.98 -17.37
CA LEU A 4 -19.47 6.53 -16.11
C LEU A 4 -18.13 5.82 -16.37
N LEU A 5 -18.07 4.89 -17.32
CA LEU A 5 -16.84 4.16 -17.66
C LEU A 5 -15.75 5.11 -18.19
N LEU A 6 -16.13 6.10 -19.01
CA LEU A 6 -15.21 7.13 -19.48
C LEU A 6 -14.62 7.95 -18.31
N THR A 7 -15.48 8.36 -17.37
CA THR A 7 -15.05 9.12 -16.19
C THR A 7 -14.06 8.31 -15.33
N LEU A 8 -14.36 7.02 -15.12
CA LEU A 8 -13.48 6.09 -14.39
C LEU A 8 -12.12 5.94 -15.07
N LEU A 9 -12.11 5.78 -16.39
CA LEU A 9 -10.87 5.65 -17.16
C LEU A 9 -10.01 6.92 -17.02
N VAL A 10 -10.63 8.10 -17.15
CA VAL A 10 -9.92 9.38 -16.97
C VAL A 10 -9.34 9.52 -15.57
N ILE A 11 -10.13 9.23 -14.53
CA ILE A 11 -9.65 9.27 -13.13
C ILE A 11 -8.49 8.29 -12.94
N SER A 12 -8.60 7.07 -13.47
CA SER A 12 -7.55 6.06 -13.39
C SER A 12 -6.27 6.52 -14.10
N LEU A 13 -6.36 7.09 -15.28
CA LEU A 13 -5.18 7.58 -16.02
C LEU A 13 -4.49 8.74 -15.32
N VAL A 14 -5.26 9.70 -14.79
CA VAL A 14 -4.71 10.81 -13.99
C VAL A 14 -4.04 10.27 -12.72
N GLY A 15 -4.68 9.33 -12.02
CA GLY A 15 -4.10 8.64 -10.87
C GLY A 15 -2.81 7.91 -11.21
N THR A 16 -2.79 7.22 -12.34
CA THR A 16 -1.59 6.52 -12.84
C THR A 16 -0.43 7.47 -13.07
N LEU A 17 -0.64 8.55 -13.80
CA LEU A 17 0.39 9.57 -14.03
C LEU A 17 0.92 10.14 -12.71
N THR A 18 0.02 10.49 -11.79
CA THR A 18 0.39 11.01 -10.49
C THR A 18 1.16 9.98 -9.65
N ALA A 19 0.73 8.72 -9.65
CA ALA A 19 1.43 7.62 -8.96
C ALA A 19 2.85 7.44 -9.51
N PHE A 20 3.01 7.42 -10.84
CA PHE A 20 4.33 7.33 -11.48
C PHE A 20 5.24 8.49 -11.06
N LEU A 21 4.77 9.73 -11.11
CA LEU A 21 5.55 10.90 -10.73
C LEU A 21 5.99 10.84 -9.25
N LEU A 22 5.05 10.58 -8.33
CA LEU A 22 5.35 10.55 -6.90
C LEU A 22 6.29 9.40 -6.53
N ASN A 23 6.05 8.19 -7.04
CA ASN A 23 6.86 7.03 -6.70
C ASN A 23 8.23 7.05 -7.38
N THR A 24 8.35 7.55 -8.61
CA THR A 24 9.65 7.81 -9.25
C THR A 24 10.44 8.83 -8.45
N PHE A 25 9.79 9.89 -7.96
CA PHE A 25 10.44 10.87 -7.10
C PHE A 25 10.95 10.25 -5.79
N ILE A 26 10.18 9.36 -5.15
CA ILE A 26 10.62 8.60 -3.97
C ILE A 26 11.84 7.74 -4.31
N ILE A 27 11.81 7.00 -5.42
CA ILE A 27 12.92 6.13 -5.84
C ILE A 27 14.19 6.95 -6.08
N LEU A 28 14.10 8.05 -6.80
CA LEU A 28 15.26 8.93 -7.08
C LEU A 28 15.82 9.57 -5.80
N GLY A 29 14.93 10.05 -4.92
CA GLY A 29 15.31 10.70 -3.67
C GLY A 29 15.95 9.77 -2.63
N THR A 30 15.49 8.51 -2.58
CA THR A 30 16.03 7.49 -1.68
C THR A 30 17.20 6.75 -2.31
N GLY A 31 17.16 6.47 -3.62
CA GLY A 31 18.19 5.75 -4.36
C GLY A 31 19.53 6.46 -4.39
N ARG A 32 19.56 7.79 -4.52
CA ARG A 32 20.81 8.56 -4.43
C ARG A 32 21.61 8.27 -3.17
N SER A 33 20.93 8.11 -2.03
CA SER A 33 21.59 7.75 -0.76
C SER A 33 22.16 6.33 -0.76
N PHE A 34 21.55 5.44 -1.54
CA PHE A 34 21.98 4.05 -1.66
C PHE A 34 23.26 3.93 -2.49
N PHE A 35 23.31 4.65 -3.61
CA PHE A 35 24.47 4.61 -4.54
C PHE A 35 25.68 5.43 -4.06
N SER A 36 25.49 6.39 -3.15
CA SER A 36 26.58 7.22 -2.62
C SER A 36 27.41 6.55 -1.51
N GLY A 37 27.21 5.25 -1.24
CA GLY A 37 27.99 4.52 -0.23
C GLY A 37 27.72 4.95 1.23
N ALA A 38 26.79 5.86 1.45
CA ALA A 38 26.36 6.24 2.78
C ALA A 38 25.65 5.06 3.46
N LYS A 39 25.92 4.84 4.75
CA LYS A 39 25.26 3.78 5.53
C LYS A 39 23.77 3.81 5.30
N THR A 40 23.26 2.80 4.59
CA THR A 40 21.86 2.76 4.12
C THR A 40 20.93 2.84 5.31
N ASN A 41 20.13 3.91 5.39
CA ASN A 41 19.10 4.01 6.39
C ASN A 41 17.98 3.02 6.05
N ARG A 42 17.58 2.19 7.03
CA ARG A 42 16.55 1.15 6.89
C ARG A 42 15.24 1.68 6.35
N VAL A 43 14.84 2.86 6.81
CA VAL A 43 13.62 3.55 6.34
C VAL A 43 13.73 3.88 4.85
N ASN A 44 14.92 4.30 4.38
CA ASN A 44 15.14 4.58 2.95
C ASN A 44 15.03 3.31 2.09
N LEU A 45 15.47 2.15 2.60
CA LEU A 45 15.30 0.87 1.90
C LEU A 45 13.81 0.52 1.74
N ILE A 46 13.02 0.69 2.80
CA ILE A 46 11.58 0.42 2.73
C ILE A 46 10.90 1.42 1.77
N HIS A 47 11.23 2.71 1.83
CA HIS A 47 10.67 3.71 0.90
C HIS A 47 11.01 3.38 -0.55
N LEU A 48 12.24 2.90 -0.82
CA LEU A 48 12.64 2.46 -2.16
C LEU A 48 11.79 1.29 -2.65
N LEU A 49 11.59 0.27 -1.79
CA LEU A 49 10.77 -0.90 -2.12
C LEU A 49 9.29 -0.52 -2.31
N ILE A 50 8.74 0.36 -1.47
CA ILE A 50 7.37 0.87 -1.65
C ILE A 50 7.24 1.58 -2.99
N GLY A 51 8.18 2.47 -3.33
CA GLY A 51 8.16 3.18 -4.61
C GLY A 51 8.17 2.23 -5.81
N PHE A 52 9.00 1.19 -5.81
CA PHE A 52 9.02 0.16 -6.85
C PHE A 52 7.74 -0.66 -6.89
N THR A 53 7.26 -1.14 -5.74
CA THR A 53 6.04 -1.93 -5.64
C THR A 53 4.83 -1.13 -6.14
N ASN A 54 4.73 0.15 -5.80
CA ASN A 54 3.66 1.03 -6.22
C ASN A 54 3.66 1.27 -7.74
N ILE A 55 4.82 1.45 -8.36
CA ILE A 55 4.92 1.59 -9.82
C ILE A 55 4.47 0.29 -10.49
N LEU A 56 4.96 -0.87 -10.05
CA LEU A 56 4.58 -2.15 -10.63
C LEU A 56 3.08 -2.43 -10.45
N MET A 57 2.56 -2.19 -9.24
CA MET A 57 1.13 -2.34 -8.94
C MET A 57 0.28 -1.44 -9.82
N GLN A 58 0.70 -0.17 -10.01
CA GLN A 58 -0.01 0.78 -10.86
C GLN A 58 -0.02 0.35 -12.34
N CYS A 59 1.10 -0.17 -12.86
CA CYS A 59 1.15 -0.72 -14.22
C CYS A 59 0.11 -1.82 -14.41
N VAL A 60 0.06 -2.77 -13.47
CA VAL A 60 -0.84 -3.92 -13.56
C VAL A 60 -2.30 -3.49 -13.40
N MET A 61 -2.60 -2.61 -12.44
CA MET A 61 -3.95 -2.06 -12.27
C MET A 61 -4.42 -1.24 -13.47
N THR A 62 -3.52 -0.49 -14.11
CA THR A 62 -3.86 0.26 -15.32
C THR A 62 -4.17 -0.69 -16.47
N THR A 63 -3.45 -1.80 -16.59
CA THR A 63 -3.72 -2.83 -17.58
C THR A 63 -5.11 -3.46 -17.37
N ASP A 64 -5.45 -3.76 -16.11
CA ASP A 64 -6.78 -4.26 -15.74
C ASP A 64 -7.88 -3.25 -16.10
N ASN A 65 -7.65 -1.97 -15.80
CA ASN A 65 -8.60 -0.89 -16.12
C ASN A 65 -8.83 -0.72 -17.62
N ILE A 66 -7.78 -0.83 -18.42
CA ILE A 66 -7.88 -0.74 -19.89
C ILE A 66 -8.62 -1.97 -20.44
N SER A 67 -8.51 -3.13 -19.80
CA SER A 67 -9.15 -4.36 -20.26
C SER A 67 -10.68 -4.24 -20.32
N PHE A 68 -11.30 -3.40 -19.48
CA PHE A 68 -12.73 -3.11 -19.55
C PHE A 68 -13.18 -2.44 -20.87
N CYS A 69 -12.23 -1.82 -21.58
CA CYS A 69 -12.51 -1.24 -22.90
C CYS A 69 -12.51 -2.29 -24.03
N PHE A 70 -11.99 -3.50 -23.75
CA PHE A 70 -11.83 -4.57 -24.74
C PHE A 70 -12.44 -5.88 -24.22
N PRO A 71 -13.79 -6.01 -24.23
CA PRO A 71 -14.48 -7.17 -23.64
C PRO A 71 -14.02 -8.52 -24.18
N GLU A 72 -13.61 -8.58 -25.46
CA GLU A 72 -13.14 -9.81 -26.10
C GLU A 72 -11.85 -10.37 -25.47
N PHE A 73 -11.00 -9.50 -24.92
CA PHE A 73 -9.73 -9.88 -24.31
C PHE A 73 -9.78 -9.84 -22.79
N TYR A 74 -10.89 -9.41 -22.19
CA TYR A 74 -11.02 -9.19 -20.76
C TYR A 74 -10.62 -10.42 -19.93
N ASP A 75 -11.17 -11.59 -20.24
CA ASP A 75 -10.89 -12.82 -19.49
C ASP A 75 -9.42 -13.24 -19.57
N SER A 76 -8.80 -13.06 -20.72
CA SER A 76 -7.38 -13.38 -20.92
C SER A 76 -6.47 -12.43 -20.12
N ILE A 77 -6.78 -11.14 -20.18
CA ILE A 77 -6.03 -10.11 -19.43
C ILE A 77 -6.24 -10.31 -17.94
N TYR A 78 -7.47 -10.50 -17.48
CA TYR A 78 -7.80 -10.74 -16.07
C TYR A 78 -7.00 -11.91 -15.48
N ARG A 79 -6.87 -13.03 -16.19
CA ARG A 79 -6.06 -14.17 -15.76
C ARG A 79 -4.59 -13.80 -15.57
N ILE A 80 -4.04 -12.96 -16.43
CA ILE A 80 -2.62 -12.56 -16.39
C ILE A 80 -2.39 -11.54 -15.24
N VAL A 81 -3.28 -10.58 -15.07
CA VAL A 81 -3.07 -9.46 -14.13
C VAL A 81 -3.46 -9.79 -12.68
N THR A 82 -4.36 -10.76 -12.47
CA THR A 82 -4.87 -11.12 -11.13
C THR A 82 -3.76 -11.55 -10.17
N PHE A 83 -2.85 -12.43 -10.60
CA PHE A 83 -1.76 -12.89 -9.74
C PHE A 83 -0.81 -11.76 -9.30
N PRO A 84 -0.28 -10.92 -10.22
CA PRO A 84 0.57 -9.80 -9.81
C PRO A 84 -0.16 -8.73 -8.98
N ILE A 85 -1.44 -8.43 -9.26
CA ILE A 85 -2.22 -7.51 -8.41
C ILE A 85 -2.26 -8.02 -6.96
N MET A 86 -2.63 -9.29 -6.77
CA MET A 86 -2.69 -9.90 -5.45
C MET A 86 -1.32 -9.90 -4.75
N SER A 87 -0.26 -10.21 -5.49
CA SER A 87 1.10 -10.30 -4.94
C SER A 87 1.61 -8.94 -4.48
N PHE A 88 1.46 -7.89 -5.30
CA PHE A 88 1.91 -6.55 -4.95
C PHE A 88 1.06 -5.93 -3.84
N THR A 89 -0.26 -6.17 -3.82
CA THR A 89 -1.14 -5.73 -2.74
C THR A 89 -0.72 -6.31 -1.39
N ARG A 90 -0.48 -7.62 -1.32
CA ARG A 90 -0.03 -8.29 -0.09
C ARG A 90 1.33 -7.77 0.37
N PHE A 91 2.27 -7.65 -0.57
CA PHE A 91 3.60 -7.14 -0.27
C PHE A 91 3.57 -5.69 0.22
N SER A 92 2.69 -4.84 -0.35
CA SER A 92 2.51 -3.46 0.09
C SER A 92 2.02 -3.37 1.55
N TYR A 93 1.08 -4.23 1.98
CA TYR A 93 0.69 -4.31 3.39
C TYR A 93 1.86 -4.62 4.33
N TRP A 94 2.71 -5.57 3.94
CA TRP A 94 3.90 -5.90 4.71
C TRP A 94 4.92 -4.76 4.76
N LEU A 95 5.12 -4.07 3.64
CA LEU A 95 6.02 -2.90 3.58
C LEU A 95 5.55 -1.78 4.51
N MET A 96 4.23 -1.47 4.52
CA MET A 96 3.65 -0.49 5.45
C MET A 96 3.83 -0.93 6.91
N ALA A 97 3.61 -2.20 7.22
CA ALA A 97 3.79 -2.73 8.57
C ALA A 97 5.24 -2.61 9.06
N TRP A 98 6.22 -2.99 8.22
CA TRP A 98 7.63 -2.83 8.53
C TRP A 98 8.06 -1.37 8.64
N LEU A 99 7.49 -0.47 7.83
CA LEU A 99 7.75 0.96 7.94
C LEU A 99 7.28 1.50 9.29
N CYS A 100 6.08 1.16 9.73
CA CYS A 100 5.55 1.55 11.03
C CYS A 100 6.38 0.97 12.18
N ALA A 101 6.79 -0.29 12.08
CA ALA A 101 7.67 -0.94 13.07
C ALA A 101 9.05 -0.25 13.14
N CYS A 102 9.61 0.16 11.99
CA CYS A 102 10.86 0.94 11.96
C CYS A 102 10.71 2.33 12.59
N TYR A 103 9.62 3.05 12.30
CA TYR A 103 9.35 4.32 12.96
C TYR A 103 9.20 4.15 14.47
N CYS A 104 8.41 3.17 14.90
CA CYS A 104 8.24 2.85 16.31
C CYS A 104 9.60 2.58 17.00
N THR A 105 10.43 1.70 16.45
CA THR A 105 11.72 1.33 17.07
C THR A 105 12.77 2.43 17.03
N ASN A 106 12.70 3.37 16.08
CA ASN A 106 13.60 4.51 16.01
C ASN A 106 13.24 5.61 17.01
N ILE A 107 11.95 5.78 17.29
CA ILE A 107 11.43 6.87 18.10
C ILE A 107 11.35 6.51 19.57
N THR A 108 10.96 5.27 19.87
CA THR A 108 10.65 4.82 21.22
C THR A 108 11.92 4.45 22.00
N ARG A 109 12.00 4.93 23.25
CA ARG A 109 13.13 4.69 24.17
C ARG A 109 12.69 3.86 25.41
N PHE A 110 12.02 2.72 25.17
CA PHE A 110 11.69 1.83 26.29
C PHE A 110 12.85 0.92 26.66
N ASN A 111 13.12 0.80 27.97
CA ASN A 111 14.15 -0.10 28.51
C ASN A 111 13.63 -1.52 28.79
N HIS A 112 12.45 -1.87 28.26
CA HIS A 112 11.90 -3.22 28.45
C HIS A 112 12.64 -4.25 27.59
N ARG A 113 13.00 -5.40 28.17
CA ARG A 113 13.82 -6.44 27.49
C ARG A 113 13.25 -6.88 26.16
N ILE A 114 11.92 -7.08 26.08
CA ILE A 114 11.23 -7.50 24.84
C ILE A 114 11.38 -6.43 23.76
N PHE A 115 11.23 -5.15 24.11
CA PHE A 115 11.36 -4.05 23.14
C PHE A 115 12.79 -3.93 22.61
N ILE A 116 13.80 -4.08 23.47
CA ILE A 116 15.21 -4.09 23.07
C ILE A 116 15.49 -5.26 22.13
N PHE A 117 14.93 -6.44 22.41
CA PHE A 117 15.04 -7.60 21.52
C PHE A 117 14.41 -7.34 20.15
N ILE A 118 13.15 -6.87 20.09
CA ILE A 118 12.45 -6.51 18.84
C ILE A 118 13.25 -5.48 18.06
N LYS A 119 13.72 -4.42 18.72
CA LYS A 119 14.56 -3.38 18.12
C LYS A 119 15.84 -3.98 17.51
N LYS A 120 16.50 -4.92 18.19
CA LYS A 120 17.69 -5.61 17.69
C LYS A 120 17.36 -6.50 16.48
N VAL A 121 16.26 -7.22 16.53
CA VAL A 121 15.80 -8.07 15.40
C VAL A 121 15.50 -7.20 14.19
N ILE A 122 14.65 -6.19 14.31
CA ILE A 122 14.33 -5.27 13.20
C ILE A 122 15.61 -4.58 12.71
N SER A 123 16.48 -4.18 13.65
CA SER A 123 17.73 -3.52 13.32
C SER A 123 18.67 -4.36 12.45
N ASN A 124 18.82 -5.63 12.75
CA ASN A 124 19.84 -6.47 12.13
C ASN A 124 19.29 -7.32 10.98
N PHE A 125 18.02 -7.70 11.05
CA PHE A 125 17.42 -8.68 10.14
C PHE A 125 16.38 -8.08 9.18
N LEU A 126 16.20 -6.75 9.16
CA LEU A 126 15.19 -6.11 8.30
C LEU A 126 15.25 -6.58 6.84
N PRO A 127 16.41 -6.64 6.15
CA PRO A 127 16.44 -7.11 4.75
C PRO A 127 15.92 -8.53 4.59
N HIS A 128 16.23 -9.42 5.54
CA HIS A 128 15.75 -10.81 5.53
C HIS A 128 14.23 -10.88 5.81
N LEU A 129 13.72 -10.03 6.71
CA LEU A 129 12.29 -9.93 7.00
C LEU A 129 11.51 -9.42 5.78
N LEU A 130 12.06 -8.44 5.07
CA LEU A 130 11.48 -7.92 3.82
C LEU A 130 11.48 -9.00 2.72
N LEU A 131 12.58 -9.73 2.56
CA LEU A 131 12.66 -10.85 1.61
C LEU A 131 11.66 -11.95 1.95
N LEU A 132 11.59 -12.36 3.22
CA LEU A 132 10.64 -13.37 3.70
C LEU A 132 9.19 -12.93 3.46
N SER A 133 8.86 -11.66 3.74
CA SER A 133 7.54 -11.10 3.45
C SER A 133 7.21 -11.12 1.96
N GLY A 134 8.20 -10.84 1.10
CA GLY A 134 8.03 -10.95 -0.35
C GLY A 134 7.75 -12.37 -0.81
N ILE A 135 8.52 -13.35 -0.32
CA ILE A 135 8.33 -14.78 -0.63
C ILE A 135 6.96 -15.26 -0.11
N ALA A 136 6.59 -14.89 1.11
CA ALA A 136 5.29 -15.23 1.70
C ALA A 136 4.13 -14.63 0.88
N SER A 137 4.24 -13.36 0.47
CA SER A 137 3.24 -12.69 -0.37
C SER A 137 3.07 -13.40 -1.71
N LEU A 138 4.15 -13.80 -2.37
CA LEU A 138 4.10 -14.55 -3.62
C LEU A 138 3.47 -15.93 -3.42
N GLY A 139 3.88 -16.67 -2.39
CA GLY A 139 3.36 -18.02 -2.10
C GLY A 139 1.87 -18.03 -1.80
N LEU A 140 1.40 -17.13 -0.93
CA LEU A 140 -0.02 -16.98 -0.61
C LEU A 140 -0.84 -16.50 -1.82
N SER A 141 -0.27 -15.63 -2.65
CA SER A 141 -0.94 -15.17 -3.88
C SER A 141 -1.04 -16.29 -4.91
N LEU A 142 -0.06 -17.17 -4.99
CA LEU A 142 -0.11 -18.34 -5.87
C LEU A 142 -1.22 -19.31 -5.45
N VAL A 143 -1.35 -19.58 -4.15
CA VAL A 143 -2.43 -20.44 -3.61
C VAL A 143 -3.80 -19.81 -3.89
N HIS A 144 -3.94 -18.52 -3.65
CA HIS A 144 -5.18 -17.78 -3.92
C HIS A 144 -5.51 -17.78 -5.42
N PHE A 145 -4.53 -17.51 -6.27
CA PHE A 145 -4.69 -17.53 -7.73
C PHE A 145 -5.12 -18.90 -8.24
N TYR A 146 -4.48 -19.98 -7.75
CA TYR A 146 -4.88 -21.34 -8.09
C TYR A 146 -6.33 -21.63 -7.71
N HIS A 147 -6.76 -21.18 -6.53
CA HIS A 147 -8.14 -21.33 -6.07
C HIS A 147 -9.13 -20.60 -6.98
N VAL A 148 -8.83 -19.33 -7.37
CA VAL A 148 -9.66 -18.53 -8.27
C VAL A 148 -9.75 -19.17 -9.65
N MET A 149 -8.63 -19.65 -10.21
CA MET A 149 -8.60 -20.27 -11.54
C MET A 149 -9.30 -21.63 -11.58
N SER A 150 -9.14 -22.45 -10.54
CA SER A 150 -9.80 -23.77 -10.48
C SER A 150 -11.32 -23.65 -10.40
N TYR A 151 -11.82 -22.60 -9.75
CA TYR A 151 -13.25 -22.34 -9.69
C TYR A 151 -13.80 -21.81 -11.03
N SER A 152 -13.12 -20.86 -11.65
CA SER A 152 -13.49 -20.34 -12.97
C SER A 152 -13.54 -21.46 -14.04
N TRP A 153 -12.68 -22.46 -13.92
CA TRP A 153 -12.70 -23.63 -14.79
C TRP A 153 -13.93 -24.51 -14.57
N LYS A 154 -14.32 -24.77 -13.31
CA LYS A 154 -15.52 -25.54 -12.98
C LYS A 154 -16.79 -24.88 -13.49
N ASP A 155 -16.93 -23.57 -13.27
CA ASP A 155 -18.07 -22.76 -13.72
C ASP A 155 -18.21 -22.80 -15.25
N SER A 156 -17.10 -22.76 -15.99
CA SER A 156 -17.08 -22.88 -17.44
C SER A 156 -17.48 -24.27 -17.94
N VAL A 157 -17.15 -25.32 -17.21
CA VAL A 157 -17.50 -26.70 -17.55
C VAL A 157 -18.97 -26.99 -17.23
N GLU A 158 -19.46 -26.57 -16.06
CA GLU A 158 -20.85 -26.77 -15.63
C GLU A 158 -21.82 -25.92 -16.45
N GLY A 159 -21.47 -24.68 -16.80
CA GLY A 159 -22.25 -23.81 -17.68
C GLY A 159 -22.37 -24.34 -19.12
N ALA A 160 -21.42 -25.16 -19.57
CA ALA A 160 -21.51 -25.85 -20.88
C ALA A 160 -22.51 -27.00 -20.88
N PHE A 161 -22.85 -27.56 -19.71
CA PHE A 161 -23.79 -28.67 -19.58
C PHE A 161 -25.20 -28.28 -19.13
N ASN A 162 -25.39 -27.12 -18.43
CA ASN A 162 -26.70 -26.68 -17.93
C ASN A 162 -27.06 -25.29 -18.46
N THR A 163 -27.94 -25.24 -19.46
CA THR A 163 -28.43 -24.00 -20.11
C THR A 163 -29.56 -23.28 -19.36
N SER A 164 -29.87 -23.61 -18.12
CA SER A 164 -31.15 -23.15 -17.50
C SER A 164 -31.05 -22.35 -16.22
N GLU A 165 -29.90 -22.18 -15.60
CA GLU A 165 -29.80 -21.32 -14.42
C GLU A 165 -28.53 -20.49 -14.46
N MET A 166 -28.67 -19.18 -14.68
CA MET A 166 -27.65 -18.18 -14.39
C MET A 166 -27.55 -18.10 -12.86
N SER A 167 -26.79 -19.05 -12.28
CA SER A 167 -26.60 -19.18 -10.86
C SER A 167 -25.92 -17.93 -10.33
N GLN A 168 -26.53 -17.31 -9.32
CA GLN A 168 -25.88 -16.29 -8.50
C GLN A 168 -24.50 -16.84 -8.07
N PRO A 169 -23.44 -15.98 -8.01
CA PRO A 169 -22.12 -16.41 -7.60
C PRO A 169 -22.24 -17.06 -6.22
N ASP A 170 -21.94 -18.34 -6.16
CA ASP A 170 -22.10 -19.14 -4.96
C ASP A 170 -21.37 -18.49 -3.78
N LYS A 171 -22.08 -18.29 -2.67
CA LYS A 171 -21.51 -17.81 -1.39
C LYS A 171 -20.27 -18.61 -0.98
N PHE A 172 -20.16 -19.84 -1.47
CA PHE A 172 -19.04 -20.74 -1.24
C PHE A 172 -17.74 -20.31 -1.94
N PHE A 173 -17.81 -19.54 -3.05
CA PHE A 173 -16.63 -19.01 -3.73
C PHE A 173 -16.11 -17.73 -3.06
N THR A 174 -17.00 -16.87 -2.62
CA THR A 174 -16.65 -15.56 -2.04
C THR A 174 -15.95 -15.70 -0.70
N PHE A 175 -16.35 -16.68 0.13
CA PHE A 175 -15.80 -16.85 1.48
C PHE A 175 -14.29 -17.16 1.51
N PRO A 176 -13.75 -18.12 0.74
CA PRO A 176 -12.30 -18.35 0.71
C PRO A 176 -11.52 -17.15 0.21
N GLN A 177 -12.02 -16.39 -0.77
CA GLN A 177 -11.36 -15.18 -1.26
C GLN A 177 -11.25 -14.12 -0.17
N ILE A 178 -12.35 -13.86 0.55
CA ILE A 178 -12.35 -12.95 1.69
C ILE A 178 -11.36 -13.42 2.76
N LEU A 179 -11.34 -14.72 3.05
CA LEU A 179 -10.41 -15.28 4.03
C LEU A 179 -8.94 -15.04 3.64
N PHE A 180 -8.57 -15.30 2.37
CA PHE A 180 -7.21 -15.06 1.88
C PHE A 180 -6.80 -13.59 1.95
N ILE A 181 -7.71 -12.66 1.61
CA ILE A 181 -7.46 -11.23 1.74
C ILE A 181 -7.32 -10.85 3.23
N SER A 182 -8.17 -11.40 4.09
CA SER A 182 -8.22 -11.07 5.52
C SER A 182 -6.98 -11.52 6.28
N VAL A 183 -6.39 -12.66 5.95
CA VAL A 183 -5.22 -13.21 6.66
C VAL A 183 -4.05 -12.22 6.61
N ASP A 184 -3.64 -11.79 5.43
CA ASP A 184 -2.49 -10.88 5.30
C ASP A 184 -2.77 -9.51 5.89
N PHE A 185 -3.98 -8.98 5.67
CA PHE A 185 -4.37 -7.71 6.23
C PHE A 185 -4.32 -7.74 7.76
N ASN A 186 -4.89 -8.76 8.40
CA ASN A 186 -4.92 -8.84 9.86
C ASN A 186 -3.53 -8.87 10.49
N PHE A 187 -2.58 -9.63 9.92
CA PHE A 187 -1.20 -9.65 10.41
C PHE A 187 -0.54 -8.28 10.29
N SER A 188 -0.61 -7.67 9.12
CA SER A 188 -0.03 -6.34 8.87
C SER A 188 -0.71 -5.28 9.74
N PHE A 189 -2.03 -5.33 9.88
CA PHE A 189 -2.83 -4.44 10.71
C PHE A 189 -2.42 -4.50 12.19
N ILE A 190 -2.25 -5.69 12.76
CA ILE A 190 -1.81 -5.87 14.14
C ILE A 190 -0.43 -5.21 14.36
N ILE A 191 0.51 -5.38 13.41
CA ILE A 191 1.84 -4.75 13.51
C ILE A 191 1.72 -3.22 13.45
N ILE A 192 0.90 -2.67 12.55
CA ILE A 192 0.71 -1.21 12.42
C ILE A 192 0.08 -0.64 13.69
N VAL A 193 -1.01 -1.26 14.17
CA VAL A 193 -1.74 -0.80 15.37
C VAL A 193 -0.85 -0.88 16.61
N THR A 194 -0.16 -2.00 16.83
CA THR A 194 0.77 -2.13 17.97
C THR A 194 1.90 -1.12 17.90
N SER A 195 2.48 -0.90 16.73
CA SER A 195 3.53 0.13 16.53
C SER A 195 3.00 1.53 16.83
N LEU A 196 1.78 1.85 16.40
CA LEU A 196 1.13 3.14 16.67
C LEU A 196 0.85 3.32 18.16
N VAL A 197 0.24 2.32 18.82
CA VAL A 197 -0.07 2.38 20.27
C VAL A 197 1.21 2.57 21.10
N VAL A 198 2.26 1.81 20.79
CA VAL A 198 3.56 1.94 21.48
C VAL A 198 4.18 3.33 21.26
N THR A 199 4.11 3.87 20.04
CA THR A 199 4.64 5.21 19.73
C THR A 199 3.87 6.29 20.45
N VAL A 200 2.53 6.24 20.45
CA VAL A 200 1.65 7.20 21.14
C VAL A 200 1.86 7.13 22.66
N SER A 201 1.91 5.92 23.23
CA SER A 201 2.17 5.72 24.66
C SER A 201 3.52 6.30 25.08
N SER A 202 4.56 6.07 24.26
CA SER A 202 5.89 6.66 24.48
C SER A 202 5.85 8.18 24.45
N LEU A 203 5.12 8.76 23.48
CA LEU A 203 4.95 10.20 23.36
C LEU A 203 4.23 10.80 24.55
N LEU A 204 3.11 10.19 24.99
CA LEU A 204 2.35 10.64 26.15
C LEU A 204 3.19 10.60 27.44
N THR A 205 3.93 9.51 27.65
CA THR A 205 4.84 9.37 28.80
C THR A 205 5.92 10.47 28.79
N HIS A 206 6.46 10.76 27.59
CA HIS A 206 7.45 11.82 27.44
C HIS A 206 6.87 13.21 27.75
N ILE A 207 5.69 13.53 27.22
CA ILE A 207 4.99 14.81 27.48
C ILE A 207 4.68 14.94 28.97
N TRP A 208 4.19 13.87 29.61
CA TRP A 208 3.84 13.90 31.04
C TRP A 208 5.04 14.15 31.95
N ASN A 209 6.16 13.50 31.63
CA ASN A 209 7.40 13.70 32.38
C ASN A 209 8.02 15.09 32.16
N MET A 210 7.64 15.79 31.09
CA MET A 210 8.21 17.04 30.64
C MET A 210 7.43 18.29 31.04
N ASN A 211 6.22 18.18 31.57
CA ASN A 211 5.51 19.32 32.15
C ASN A 211 6.32 20.02 33.26
N LYS A 212 7.58 19.60 33.44
CA LYS A 212 8.53 20.11 34.43
C LYS A 212 9.79 20.79 33.84
N ALA A 213 9.97 20.91 32.52
CA ALA A 213 11.21 21.42 31.91
C ALA A 213 11.08 22.02 30.49
N ASP A 214 11.97 22.88 30.18
CA ASP A 214 12.21 23.95 29.23
C ASP A 214 12.07 23.72 27.69
N SER A 215 12.27 24.80 26.90
CA SER A 215 11.91 25.05 25.48
C SER A 215 12.59 24.19 24.40
N ASP A 216 13.73 23.58 24.62
CA ASP A 216 14.46 22.72 23.63
C ASP A 216 13.73 21.41 23.28
N ILE A 217 12.67 21.18 23.94
CA ILE A 217 11.89 19.96 24.00
C ILE A 217 10.83 19.93 22.88
N LYS A 218 10.39 21.11 22.40
CA LYS A 218 9.35 21.19 21.35
C LYS A 218 9.75 20.52 20.03
N GLN A 219 11.04 20.57 19.65
CA GLN A 219 11.52 19.99 18.41
C GLN A 219 11.49 18.46 18.42
N ASN A 220 11.85 17.85 19.57
CA ASN A 220 11.80 16.39 19.72
C ASN A 220 10.36 15.86 19.71
N ILE A 221 9.42 16.57 20.36
CA ILE A 221 7.99 16.21 20.32
C ILE A 221 7.45 16.25 18.91
N GLN A 222 7.80 17.25 18.11
CA GLN A 222 7.30 17.39 16.74
C GLN A 222 7.68 16.20 15.85
N VAL A 223 8.86 15.62 16.02
CA VAL A 223 9.30 14.41 15.30
C VAL A 223 8.41 13.21 15.65
N HIS A 224 8.12 13.01 16.94
CA HIS A 224 7.25 11.93 17.40
C HIS A 224 5.79 12.10 16.90
N VAL A 225 5.26 13.32 16.95
CA VAL A 225 3.92 13.65 16.47
C VAL A 225 3.81 13.40 14.96
N ASN A 226 4.81 13.83 14.18
CA ASN A 226 4.83 13.61 12.74
C ASN A 226 4.85 12.12 12.39
N ALA A 227 5.62 11.31 13.11
CA ALA A 227 5.64 9.87 12.88
C ALA A 227 4.32 9.20 13.27
N ALA A 228 3.73 9.54 14.40
CA ALA A 228 2.41 9.04 14.81
C ALA A 228 1.34 9.41 13.79
N ARG A 229 1.35 10.67 13.29
CA ARG A 229 0.46 11.12 12.20
C ARG A 229 0.64 10.27 10.94
N THR A 230 1.87 10.00 10.54
CA THR A 230 2.15 9.17 9.35
C THR A 230 1.63 7.76 9.52
N MET A 231 1.88 7.12 10.68
CA MET A 231 1.36 5.78 10.99
C MET A 231 -0.17 5.75 10.97
N MET A 232 -0.82 6.79 11.52
CA MET A 232 -2.28 6.92 11.50
C MET A 232 -2.82 7.03 10.07
N LEU A 233 -2.19 7.85 9.22
CA LEU A 233 -2.59 7.99 7.82
C LEU A 233 -2.41 6.69 7.04
N LEU A 234 -1.30 5.96 7.25
CA LEU A 234 -1.07 4.65 6.65
C LEU A 234 -2.08 3.60 7.14
N LEU A 235 -2.46 3.64 8.42
CA LEU A 235 -3.49 2.78 8.98
C LEU A 235 -4.86 3.05 8.31
N LEU A 236 -5.26 4.31 8.22
CA LEU A 236 -6.53 4.70 7.58
C LEU A 236 -6.54 4.32 6.10
N LEU A 237 -5.43 4.55 5.39
CA LEU A 237 -5.29 4.16 3.99
C LEU A 237 -5.40 2.64 3.81
N SER A 238 -4.71 1.85 4.65
CA SER A 238 -4.77 0.38 4.57
C SER A 238 -6.16 -0.17 4.91
N LEU A 239 -6.88 0.44 5.86
CA LEU A 239 -8.27 0.11 6.16
C LEU A 239 -9.20 0.40 4.99
N ALA A 240 -9.10 1.58 4.39
CA ALA A 240 -9.91 1.96 3.22
C ALA A 240 -9.69 0.99 2.06
N PHE A 241 -8.42 0.65 1.80
CA PHE A 241 -8.05 -0.30 0.76
C PHE A 241 -8.55 -1.72 1.04
N TYR A 242 -8.44 -2.19 2.28
CA TYR A 242 -8.95 -3.50 2.70
C TYR A 242 -10.47 -3.61 2.53
N ILE A 243 -11.21 -2.61 3.01
CA ILE A 243 -12.68 -2.55 2.87
C ILE A 243 -13.06 -2.56 1.39
N SER A 244 -12.38 -1.75 0.56
CA SER A 244 -12.60 -1.69 -0.89
C SER A 244 -12.30 -3.02 -1.57
N SER A 245 -11.25 -3.73 -1.14
CA SER A 245 -10.88 -5.05 -1.68
C SER A 245 -11.94 -6.11 -1.36
N ILE A 246 -12.44 -6.16 -0.13
CA ILE A 246 -13.54 -7.07 0.26
C ILE A 246 -14.80 -6.76 -0.55
N PHE A 247 -15.15 -5.48 -0.64
CA PHE A 247 -16.36 -5.05 -1.35
C PHE A 247 -16.29 -5.42 -2.83
N ASN A 248 -15.14 -5.20 -3.46
CA ASN A 248 -14.90 -5.56 -4.84
C ASN A 248 -15.09 -7.05 -5.11
N VAL A 249 -14.60 -7.92 -4.22
CA VAL A 249 -14.81 -9.39 -4.32
C VAL A 249 -16.27 -9.77 -4.10
N THR A 250 -16.99 -9.08 -3.18
CA THR A 250 -18.37 -9.42 -2.80
C THR A 250 -19.38 -9.01 -3.86
N VAL A 251 -19.20 -7.84 -4.49
CA VAL A 251 -20.19 -7.22 -5.39
C VAL A 251 -19.94 -7.56 -6.86
N ARG A 252 -18.83 -8.24 -7.16
CA ARG A 252 -18.46 -8.65 -8.53
C ARG A 252 -18.79 -7.58 -9.58
N TYR A 253 -17.89 -6.60 -9.74
CA TYR A 253 -17.79 -5.68 -10.90
C TYR A 253 -19.10 -5.17 -11.52
N ASN A 254 -20.13 -4.95 -10.68
CA ASN A 254 -21.33 -4.29 -11.20
C ASN A 254 -21.05 -2.78 -11.28
N LEU A 255 -20.53 -2.35 -12.44
CA LEU A 255 -20.21 -0.95 -12.73
C LEU A 255 -21.46 -0.03 -12.77
N GLU A 256 -22.66 -0.59 -12.72
CA GLU A 256 -23.90 0.18 -12.58
C GLU A 256 -24.11 0.67 -11.14
N ASN A 257 -23.41 0.06 -10.17
CA ASN A 257 -23.55 0.40 -8.75
C ASN A 257 -22.49 1.43 -8.36
N LEU A 258 -22.91 2.61 -7.91
CA LEU A 258 -22.04 3.71 -7.47
C LEU A 258 -21.00 3.25 -6.43
N THR A 259 -21.38 2.34 -5.54
CA THR A 259 -20.49 1.81 -4.50
C THR A 259 -19.32 1.02 -5.09
N SER A 260 -19.59 0.20 -6.12
CA SER A 260 -18.54 -0.56 -6.82
C SER A 260 -17.54 0.39 -7.50
N VAL A 261 -18.06 1.44 -8.12
CA VAL A 261 -17.24 2.49 -8.74
C VAL A 261 -16.34 3.19 -7.73
N VAL A 262 -16.88 3.58 -6.57
CA VAL A 262 -16.10 4.24 -5.51
C VAL A 262 -15.02 3.31 -4.97
N CYS A 263 -15.36 2.04 -4.67
CA CYS A 263 -14.38 1.07 -4.20
C CYS A 263 -13.26 0.86 -5.22
N TRP A 264 -13.60 0.79 -6.49
CA TRP A 264 -12.64 0.61 -7.56
C TRP A 264 -11.70 1.82 -7.72
N VAL A 265 -12.22 3.05 -7.64
CA VAL A 265 -11.40 4.27 -7.62
C VAL A 265 -10.46 4.27 -6.41
N LEU A 266 -10.95 3.88 -5.24
CA LEU A 266 -10.10 3.79 -4.04
C LEU A 266 -8.95 2.79 -4.21
N LEU A 267 -9.21 1.64 -4.84
CA LEU A 267 -8.18 0.65 -5.14
C LEU A 267 -7.11 1.19 -6.09
N THR A 268 -7.52 1.86 -7.16
CA THR A 268 -6.59 2.42 -8.15
C THR A 268 -5.80 3.63 -7.65
N MET A 269 -6.35 4.39 -6.69
CA MET A 269 -5.68 5.55 -6.10
C MET A 269 -4.73 5.20 -4.95
N PHE A 270 -4.72 3.96 -4.48
CA PHE A 270 -3.90 3.53 -3.35
C PHE A 270 -2.40 3.84 -3.52
N PRO A 271 -1.71 3.47 -4.64
CA PRO A 271 -0.29 3.77 -4.82
C PRO A 271 0.03 5.26 -4.85
N THR A 272 -0.92 6.07 -5.33
CA THR A 272 -0.82 7.54 -5.35
C THR A 272 -0.89 8.10 -3.93
N ALA A 273 -1.88 7.65 -3.16
CA ALA A 273 -2.09 8.13 -1.79
C ALA A 273 -0.94 7.70 -0.87
N GLU A 274 -0.45 6.46 -0.99
CA GLU A 274 0.70 5.98 -0.24
C GLU A 274 1.95 6.79 -0.56
N GLY A 275 2.26 7.02 -1.84
CA GLY A 275 3.37 7.85 -2.26
C GLY A 275 3.31 9.29 -1.71
N ALA A 276 2.13 9.91 -1.72
CA ALA A 276 1.93 11.24 -1.17
C ALA A 276 2.16 11.29 0.35
N ILE A 277 1.66 10.31 1.10
CA ILE A 277 1.89 10.19 2.55
C ILE A 277 3.39 10.05 2.85
N LEU A 278 4.11 9.22 2.10
CA LEU A 278 5.54 9.00 2.30
C LEU A 278 6.38 10.26 2.03
N ILE A 279 6.06 11.00 0.98
CA ILE A 279 6.75 12.27 0.67
C ILE A 279 6.50 13.28 1.80
N GLN A 280 5.25 13.39 2.28
CA GLN A 280 4.90 14.26 3.40
C GLN A 280 5.61 13.85 4.71
N ALA A 281 5.75 12.55 4.93
CA ALA A 281 6.37 11.98 6.13
C ALA A 281 7.88 12.19 6.20
N SER A 282 8.57 12.21 5.05
CA SER A 282 10.02 12.33 4.98
C SER A 282 10.45 13.79 4.77
N PRO A 283 11.07 14.45 5.78
CA PRO A 283 11.56 15.83 5.62
C PRO A 283 12.53 15.96 4.44
N LYS A 284 13.36 14.95 4.18
CA LYS A 284 14.29 14.92 3.06
C LYS A 284 13.56 14.97 1.72
N LEU A 285 12.56 14.11 1.52
CA LEU A 285 11.77 14.06 0.29
C LEU A 285 10.96 15.36 0.12
N ARG A 286 10.33 15.82 1.19
CA ARG A 286 9.56 17.07 1.16
C ARG A 286 10.42 18.27 0.77
N ASN A 287 11.60 18.45 1.37
CA ASN A 287 12.50 19.57 1.04
C ASN A 287 12.99 19.46 -0.41
N MET A 288 13.33 18.26 -0.88
CA MET A 288 13.74 18.02 -2.25
C MET A 288 12.60 18.35 -3.25
N LEU A 289 11.35 18.03 -2.92
CA LEU A 289 10.19 18.39 -3.73
C LEU A 289 10.00 19.90 -3.79
N LEU A 290 10.12 20.59 -2.64
CA LEU A 290 10.00 22.05 -2.58
C LEU A 290 11.09 22.74 -3.40
N THR A 291 12.33 22.27 -3.32
CA THR A 291 13.44 22.79 -4.14
C THR A 291 13.16 22.60 -5.62
N TRP A 292 12.73 21.41 -6.03
CA TRP A 292 12.40 21.13 -7.42
C TRP A 292 11.26 22.01 -7.96
N LEU A 293 10.23 22.25 -7.14
CA LEU A 293 9.13 23.15 -7.48
C LEU A 293 9.55 24.62 -7.53
N SER A 294 10.50 25.05 -6.70
CA SER A 294 11.02 26.43 -6.69
C SER A 294 11.91 26.68 -7.92
N ASP A 295 12.81 25.75 -8.25
CA ASP A 295 13.68 25.85 -9.42
C ASP A 295 12.85 25.83 -10.71
N GLY A 296 11.80 25.01 -10.80
CA GLY A 296 10.86 25.00 -11.91
C GLY A 296 10.11 26.33 -12.12
N ARG A 297 9.84 27.08 -11.04
CA ARG A 297 9.24 28.43 -11.12
C ARG A 297 10.20 29.49 -11.65
N LEU A 298 11.50 29.38 -11.35
CA LEU A 298 12.51 30.31 -11.85
C LEU A 298 12.70 30.19 -13.37
N VAL A 299 12.52 28.99 -13.93
CA VAL A 299 12.58 28.75 -15.39
C VAL A 299 11.33 29.25 -16.11
N GLY A 300 10.18 29.31 -15.44
CA GLY A 300 8.91 29.78 -16.02
C GLY A 300 8.70 31.30 -16.01
N CYS A 301 9.44 32.07 -15.19
CA CYS A 301 9.36 33.53 -15.10
C CYS A 301 10.39 34.29 -15.97
N GLY A 302 11.18 33.56 -16.76
CA GLY A 302 12.25 34.13 -17.61
C GLY A 302 11.92 34.08 -19.11
N LYS A 303 10.67 34.38 -19.52
CA LYS A 303 10.32 34.65 -20.93
C LYS A 303 9.43 35.88 -21.03
#